data_b617e706c8509792d0c196631347c56e
#
_entry.id   b617e706c8509792d0c196631347c56e
#
_cell.length_a   1.000
_cell.length_b   1.000
_cell.length_c   1.000
_cell.angle_alpha   90.00
_cell.angle_beta   90.00
_cell.angle_gamma   90.00
#
_symmetry.space_group_name_H-M   'P 1'
#
loop_
_entity.id
_entity.type
_entity.pdbx_description
1 polymer ?
#
loop_
_entity_poly.entity_id
_entity_poly.type
_entity_poly.pdbx_seq_one_letter_code
_entity_poly.pdbx_strand_id
1 'polypeptide(L)'
;MTFAVVTRVKVRPGSIDGLAARFDETNRELVAGHDDWLGAWFTANRADNEITVIAQWRDPASYERLRNSEEFAAVMAGFATEFVEPPVVTINEILVQM
;
A
#
# COMPACT_ATOMS: atom_id res chain seq x y z
N MET A 1 -18.37 -9.10 1.52
CA MET A 1 -17.72 -8.26 2.54
C MET A 1 -16.37 -7.82 2.00
N THR A 2 -16.00 -6.56 2.20
CA THR A 2 -14.73 -6.03 1.70
C THR A 2 -13.85 -5.56 2.84
N PHE A 3 -12.55 -5.46 2.56
CA PHE A 3 -11.55 -5.10 3.56
C PHE A 3 -10.67 -3.97 3.04
N ALA A 4 -10.23 -3.11 3.94
CA ALA A 4 -9.25 -2.08 3.66
C ALA A 4 -7.94 -2.44 4.33
N VAL A 5 -6.89 -2.59 3.53
CA VAL A 5 -5.52 -2.73 4.04
C VAL A 5 -4.94 -1.32 4.10
N VAL A 6 -4.64 -0.86 5.31
CA VAL A 6 -4.15 0.49 5.55
C VAL A 6 -2.68 0.40 5.95
N THR A 7 -1.83 1.03 5.14
CA THR A 7 -0.39 1.10 5.41
C THR A 7 -0.02 2.55 5.70
N ARG A 8 0.60 2.79 6.85
CA ARG A 8 1.10 4.11 7.22
C ARG A 8 2.59 4.05 7.41
N VAL A 9 3.29 5.04 6.86
CA VAL A 9 4.74 5.11 6.97
C VAL A 9 5.22 6.54 6.92
N LYS A 10 6.18 6.87 7.78
CA LYS A 10 6.91 8.13 7.73
C LYS A 10 8.04 8.00 6.72
N VAL A 11 8.21 9.01 5.89
CA VAL A 11 9.19 9.01 4.82
C VAL A 11 10.10 10.24 4.89
N ARG A 12 11.21 10.16 4.19
CA ARG A 12 12.16 11.28 4.11
C ARG A 12 11.53 12.48 3.43
N PRO A 13 11.82 13.71 3.90
CA PRO A 13 11.37 14.93 3.22
C PRO A 13 11.77 14.92 1.75
N GLY A 14 10.84 15.31 0.88
CA GLY A 14 11.07 15.39 -0.56
C GLY A 14 10.90 14.07 -1.31
N SER A 15 10.58 12.95 -0.64
CA SER A 15 10.45 11.64 -1.29
C SER A 15 9.03 11.32 -1.74
N ILE A 16 8.02 12.03 -1.29
CA ILE A 16 6.60 11.68 -1.49
C ILE A 16 6.24 11.53 -2.97
N ASP A 17 6.57 12.50 -3.79
CA ASP A 17 6.16 12.47 -5.20
C ASP A 17 6.84 11.35 -5.98
N GLY A 18 8.11 11.09 -5.70
CA GLY A 18 8.84 9.97 -6.30
C GLY A 18 8.27 8.63 -5.87
N LEU A 19 7.91 8.49 -4.60
CA LEU A 19 7.27 7.26 -4.10
C LEU A 19 5.89 7.06 -4.73
N ALA A 20 5.10 8.15 -4.89
CA ALA A 20 3.79 8.07 -5.53
C ALA A 20 3.90 7.58 -6.97
N ALA A 21 4.85 8.09 -7.73
CA ALA A 21 5.07 7.68 -9.11
C ALA A 21 5.46 6.19 -9.20
N ARG A 22 6.37 5.75 -8.33
CA ARG A 22 6.78 4.34 -8.28
C ARG A 22 5.66 3.43 -7.83
N PHE A 23 4.85 3.87 -6.86
CA PHE A 23 3.68 3.11 -6.41
C PHE A 23 2.69 2.91 -7.55
N ASP A 24 2.35 3.97 -8.28
CA ASP A 24 1.41 3.89 -9.41
C ASP A 24 1.88 2.86 -10.44
N GLU A 25 3.15 2.91 -10.82
CA GLU A 25 3.73 2.01 -11.81
C GLU A 25 3.80 0.57 -11.30
N THR A 26 4.39 0.35 -10.12
CA THR A 26 4.65 -0.99 -9.60
C THR A 26 3.39 -1.68 -9.09
N ASN A 27 2.43 -0.93 -8.50
CA ASN A 27 1.21 -1.51 -7.97
C ASN A 27 0.34 -2.09 -9.08
N ARG A 28 0.29 -1.46 -10.24
CA ARG A 28 -0.47 -1.99 -11.38
C ARG A 28 0.02 -3.38 -11.78
N GLU A 29 1.34 -3.60 -11.74
CA GLU A 29 1.92 -4.90 -12.04
C GLU A 29 1.66 -5.92 -10.93
N LEU A 30 1.82 -5.50 -9.67
CA LEU A 30 1.64 -6.39 -8.52
C LEU A 30 0.22 -6.93 -8.40
N VAL A 31 -0.79 -6.10 -8.69
CA VAL A 31 -2.19 -6.49 -8.53
C VAL A 31 -2.82 -7.06 -9.79
N ALA A 32 -2.11 -7.03 -10.91
CA ALA A 32 -2.58 -7.60 -12.15
C ALA A 32 -2.89 -9.09 -11.97
N GLY A 33 -4.08 -9.52 -12.37
CA GLY A 33 -4.52 -10.91 -12.20
C GLY A 33 -5.08 -11.26 -10.82
N HIS A 34 -5.11 -10.31 -9.87
CA HIS A 34 -5.73 -10.50 -8.57
C HIS A 34 -7.17 -9.99 -8.61
N ASP A 35 -8.12 -10.90 -8.83
CA ASP A 35 -9.54 -10.55 -9.00
C ASP A 35 -10.17 -9.96 -7.74
N ASP A 36 -9.59 -10.22 -6.57
CA ASP A 36 -10.09 -9.72 -5.30
C ASP A 36 -9.62 -8.30 -4.98
N TRP A 37 -8.69 -7.74 -5.74
CA TRP A 37 -8.27 -6.37 -5.58
C TRP A 37 -9.29 -5.42 -6.21
N LEU A 38 -9.75 -4.44 -5.46
CA LEU A 38 -10.83 -3.53 -5.88
C LEU A 38 -10.35 -2.11 -6.16
N GLY A 39 -9.21 -1.71 -5.63
CA GLY A 39 -8.68 -0.38 -5.84
C GLY A 39 -7.76 0.04 -4.72
N ALA A 40 -7.05 1.15 -4.92
CA ALA A 40 -6.17 1.70 -3.91
C ALA A 40 -6.05 3.21 -4.04
N TRP A 41 -5.77 3.84 -2.92
CA TRP A 41 -5.43 5.25 -2.84
C TRP A 41 -4.06 5.38 -2.19
N PHE A 42 -3.19 6.14 -2.83
CA PHE A 42 -1.92 6.56 -2.27
C PHE A 42 -2.10 7.99 -1.80
N THR A 43 -2.10 8.21 -0.49
CA THR A 43 -2.34 9.52 0.10
C THR A 43 -1.13 9.98 0.88
N ALA A 44 -1.00 11.30 1.04
CA ALA A 44 0.11 11.86 1.80
C ALA A 44 -0.37 13.01 2.68
N ASN A 45 0.15 13.03 3.90
CA ASN A 45 0.12 14.21 4.74
C ASN A 45 1.49 14.87 4.60
N ARG A 46 1.56 15.94 3.81
CA ARG A 46 2.84 16.59 3.48
C ARG A 46 3.45 17.31 4.67
N ALA A 47 2.63 17.82 5.59
CA ALA A 47 3.13 18.49 6.78
C ALA A 47 3.91 17.53 7.69
N ASP A 48 3.50 16.26 7.75
CA ASP A 48 4.09 15.24 8.61
C ASP A 48 5.04 14.29 7.86
N ASN A 49 5.21 14.46 6.55
CA ASN A 49 5.95 13.52 5.71
C ASN A 49 5.47 12.08 5.91
N GLU A 50 4.15 11.89 5.95
CA GLU A 50 3.54 10.59 6.18
C GLU A 50 2.72 10.18 4.97
N ILE A 51 2.92 8.93 4.55
CA ILE A 51 2.13 8.30 3.50
C ILE A 51 1.14 7.33 4.14
N THR A 52 -0.10 7.38 3.66
CA THR A 52 -1.13 6.39 4.01
C THR A 52 -1.66 5.79 2.72
N VAL A 53 -1.43 4.49 2.54
CA VAL A 53 -1.98 3.74 1.41
C VAL A 53 -3.19 2.96 1.90
N ILE A 54 -4.30 3.08 1.19
CA ILE A 54 -5.53 2.36 1.49
C ILE A 54 -5.83 1.48 0.28
N ALA A 55 -5.69 0.16 0.44
CA ALA A 55 -5.99 -0.80 -0.62
C ALA A 55 -7.25 -1.57 -0.24
N GLN A 56 -8.20 -1.63 -1.16
CA GLN A 56 -9.47 -2.31 -0.92
C GLN A 56 -9.43 -3.69 -1.57
N TRP A 57 -9.76 -4.71 -0.78
CA TRP A 57 -9.76 -6.10 -1.19
C TRP A 57 -11.09 -6.76 -0.85
N ARG A 58 -11.54 -7.68 -1.72
CA ARG A 58 -12.74 -8.47 -1.44
C ARG A 58 -12.44 -9.55 -0.40
N ASP A 59 -11.24 -10.14 -0.45
CA ASP A 59 -10.82 -11.20 0.46
C ASP A 59 -9.42 -10.90 0.99
N PRO A 60 -9.22 -10.78 2.33
CA PRO A 60 -7.90 -10.50 2.88
C PRO A 60 -6.89 -11.63 2.65
N ALA A 61 -7.34 -12.85 2.39
CA ALA A 61 -6.42 -13.96 2.07
C ALA A 61 -5.62 -13.68 0.79
N SER A 62 -6.21 -13.01 -0.19
CA SER A 62 -5.52 -12.63 -1.41
C SER A 62 -4.40 -11.62 -1.14
N TYR A 63 -4.65 -10.65 -0.27
CA TYR A 63 -3.61 -9.72 0.16
C TYR A 63 -2.49 -10.45 0.91
N GLU A 64 -2.83 -11.36 1.80
CA GLU A 64 -1.81 -12.13 2.55
C GLU A 64 -0.92 -12.94 1.61
N ARG A 65 -1.48 -13.53 0.56
CA ARG A 65 -0.68 -14.23 -0.44
C ARG A 65 0.25 -13.28 -1.19
N LEU A 66 -0.25 -12.11 -1.59
CA LEU A 66 0.56 -11.10 -2.25
C LEU A 66 1.70 -10.62 -1.34
N ARG A 67 1.39 -10.32 -0.09
CA ARG A 67 2.34 -9.85 0.92
C ARG A 67 3.50 -10.82 1.12
N ASN A 68 3.24 -12.11 1.00
CA ASN A 68 4.25 -13.15 1.17
C ASN A 68 4.97 -13.53 -0.12
N SER A 69 4.68 -12.85 -1.23
CA SER A 69 5.32 -13.12 -2.51
C SER A 69 6.72 -12.48 -2.62
N GLU A 70 7.55 -13.07 -3.48
CA GLU A 70 8.88 -12.52 -3.76
C GLU A 70 8.78 -11.17 -4.49
N GLU A 71 7.81 -11.03 -5.38
CA GLU A 71 7.56 -9.80 -6.13
C GLU A 71 7.24 -8.63 -5.19
N PHE A 72 6.40 -8.87 -4.19
CA PHE A 72 6.07 -7.87 -3.20
C PHE A 72 7.29 -7.48 -2.38
N ALA A 73 8.07 -8.46 -1.94
CA ALA A 73 9.29 -8.20 -1.18
C ALA A 73 10.29 -7.34 -1.96
N ALA A 74 10.45 -7.61 -3.26
CA ALA A 74 11.35 -6.84 -4.12
C ALA A 74 10.89 -5.39 -4.27
N VAL A 75 9.59 -5.17 -4.47
CA VAL A 75 9.02 -3.83 -4.57
C VAL A 75 9.19 -3.06 -3.27
N MET A 76 8.87 -3.69 -2.14
CA MET A 76 9.00 -3.07 -0.83
C MET A 76 10.44 -2.72 -0.48
N ALA A 77 11.40 -3.54 -0.88
CA ALA A 77 12.82 -3.25 -0.67
C ALA A 77 13.22 -1.95 -1.38
N GLY A 78 12.67 -1.68 -2.56
CA GLY A 78 12.92 -0.44 -3.29
C GLY A 78 12.32 0.78 -2.61
N PHE A 79 11.18 0.63 -1.95
CA PHE A 79 10.54 1.73 -1.22
C PHE A 79 11.18 1.99 0.14
N ALA A 80 11.67 0.94 0.81
CA ALA A 80 12.15 1.02 2.18
C ALA A 80 13.34 1.98 2.36
N THR A 81 14.09 2.27 1.31
CA THR A 81 15.20 3.22 1.36
C THR A 81 14.75 4.63 1.72
N GLU A 82 13.48 4.96 1.47
CA GLU A 82 12.91 6.28 1.77
C GLU A 82 12.13 6.31 3.08
N PHE A 83 12.00 5.17 3.77
CA PHE A 83 11.26 5.12 5.04
C PHE A 83 12.17 5.53 6.20
N VAL A 84 11.64 6.34 7.12
CA VAL A 84 12.35 6.73 8.35
C VAL A 84 12.01 5.84 9.52
N GLU A 85 10.97 5.04 9.40
CA GLU A 85 10.58 4.03 10.39
C GLU A 85 9.84 2.89 9.67
N PRO A 86 9.68 1.72 10.30
CA PRO A 86 8.95 0.62 9.68
C PRO A 86 7.49 0.99 9.43
N PRO A 87 6.91 0.57 8.30
CA PRO A 87 5.49 0.81 8.04
C PRO A 87 4.61 0.04 9.03
N VAL A 88 3.45 0.64 9.34
CA VAL A 88 2.43 -0.01 10.13
C VAL A 88 1.30 -0.42 9.20
N VAL A 89 0.96 -1.70 9.19
CA VAL A 89 -0.08 -2.26 8.31
C VAL A 89 -1.20 -2.82 9.16
N THR A 90 -2.43 -2.41 8.86
CA THR A 90 -3.63 -2.98 9.49
C THR A 90 -4.59 -3.48 8.41
N ILE A 91 -5.29 -4.56 8.72
CA ILE A 91 -6.34 -5.10 7.85
C ILE A 91 -7.66 -4.81 8.55
N ASN A 92 -8.52 -4.04 7.90
CA ASN A 92 -9.75 -3.54 8.51
C ASN A 92 -10.94 -4.00 7.69
N GLU A 93 -11.95 -4.52 8.36
CA GLU A 93 -13.22 -4.83 7.72
C GLU A 93 -13.96 -3.53 7.43
N ILE A 94 -14.46 -3.39 6.21
CA ILE A 94 -15.30 -2.23 5.84
C ILE A 94 -16.72 -2.53 6.26
N LEU A 95 -17.19 -1.82 7.28
CA LEU A 95 -18.53 -2.03 7.84
C LEU A 95 -19.59 -1.20 7.12
N VAL A 96 -19.23 -0.02 6.66
CA VAL A 96 -20.13 0.88 5.93
C VAL A 96 -19.33 1.56 4.83
N GLN A 97 -19.86 1.53 3.63
CA GLN A 97 -19.31 2.27 2.50
C GLN A 97 -20.40 3.11 1.88
N MET A 98 -20.20 4.42 1.89
CA MET A 98 -21.19 5.38 1.37
C MET A 98 -20.69 6.07 0.10
#